data_51904ac95b4da226e38219d3574aa7b9
#
_entry.id   51904ac95b4da226e38219d3574aa7b9
#
_cell.length_a   1.000
_cell.length_b   1.000
_cell.length_c   1.000
_cell.angle_alpha   90.00
_cell.angle_beta   90.00
_cell.angle_gamma   90.00
#
_symmetry.space_group_name_H-M   'P 1'
#
loop_
_entity.id
_entity.type
_entity.pdbx_description
1 polymer ?
#
loop_
_entity_poly.entity_id
_entity_poly.type
_entity_poly.pdbx_seq_one_letter_code
_entity_poly.pdbx_strand_id
1 'polypeptide(L)'
;MKKVSVLLLCVLTVFAACVFVPPASEVDALQKSAKNLAVVMYHNTVPDNYKASVYVIRAGSLERDLKFLKENGYRVLSASVVIDSLKNGIALPEKSVMLTFDDGYYFNKTYAMPLLEKYGFPALFAIVGEYTKFNKNNPKVSKTYTYFDFEDVAEINRSKYVEIAAHSYYLHHFGKRQGVKIKKYEDKTAYCEMLEKDTRLLEKSLLQAGVRPRVYAYPFGAY
;
A
#
# COMPACT_ATOMS: atom_id res chain seq x y z
N MET A 1 16.86 16.50 -5.92
CA MET A 1 16.36 15.77 -4.73
C MET A 1 14.96 16.29 -4.42
N LYS A 2 13.91 15.58 -4.83
CA LYS A 2 12.53 15.91 -4.48
C LYS A 2 12.27 15.43 -3.05
N LYS A 3 11.81 16.32 -2.18
CA LYS A 3 11.42 16.00 -0.82
C LYS A 3 10.30 14.95 -0.87
N VAL A 4 10.56 13.76 -0.34
CA VAL A 4 9.55 12.74 -0.13
C VAL A 4 8.67 13.23 1.02
N SER A 5 7.43 13.59 0.72
CA SER A 5 6.43 13.89 1.75
C SER A 5 6.16 12.62 2.56
N VAL A 6 6.27 12.73 3.87
CA VAL A 6 5.96 11.64 4.79
C VAL A 6 4.49 11.25 4.58
N LEU A 7 4.28 10.02 4.11
CA LEU A 7 2.94 9.44 3.96
C LEU A 7 2.36 9.22 5.35
N LEU A 8 1.29 9.96 5.68
CA LEU A 8 0.58 9.80 6.96
C LEU A 8 -0.14 8.45 6.94
N LEU A 9 0.35 7.52 7.75
CA LEU A 9 -0.24 6.19 7.92
C LEU A 9 -1.45 6.30 8.83
N CYS A 10 -2.67 6.42 8.28
CA CYS A 10 -3.89 6.38 9.08
C CYS A 10 -4.22 4.94 9.45
N VAL A 11 -4.16 4.62 10.74
CA VAL A 11 -4.62 3.34 11.29
C VAL A 11 -6.13 3.43 11.48
N LEU A 12 -6.90 2.79 10.61
CA LEU A 12 -8.35 2.66 10.74
C LEU A 12 -8.69 1.48 11.65
N THR A 13 -9.08 1.77 12.90
CA THR A 13 -9.92 0.84 13.66
C THR A 13 -11.37 1.16 13.30
N VAL A 14 -11.99 0.35 12.44
CA VAL A 14 -13.38 0.53 12.05
C VAL A 14 -14.28 -0.01 13.17
N PHE A 15 -14.71 0.88 14.07
CA PHE A 15 -15.97 0.76 14.79
C PHE A 15 -16.59 2.15 14.93
N ALA A 16 -17.83 2.27 14.39
CA ALA A 16 -18.75 3.42 14.47
C ALA A 16 -18.32 4.72 13.77
N ALA A 17 -18.96 4.99 12.66
CA ALA A 17 -19.36 6.28 12.09
C ALA A 17 -18.67 7.53 12.65
N CYS A 18 -17.44 7.77 12.24
CA CYS A 18 -16.79 9.08 12.09
C CYS A 18 -15.35 8.80 11.65
N VAL A 19 -14.89 9.49 10.64
CA VAL A 19 -13.45 9.54 10.33
C VAL A 19 -12.76 10.05 11.58
N PHE A 20 -12.12 9.16 12.34
CA PHE A 20 -11.35 9.56 13.52
C PHE A 20 -10.11 10.29 13.01
N VAL A 21 -10.14 11.59 13.09
CA VAL A 21 -8.93 12.41 12.97
C VAL A 21 -8.33 12.45 14.36
N PRO A 22 -7.18 11.82 14.59
CA PRO A 22 -6.53 11.86 15.90
C PRO A 22 -6.27 13.31 16.30
N PRO A 23 -6.29 13.64 17.60
CA PRO A 23 -5.95 14.98 18.09
C PRO A 23 -4.53 15.36 17.67
N ALA A 24 -4.26 16.65 17.47
CA ALA A 24 -2.97 17.14 16.98
C ALA A 24 -1.78 16.64 17.81
N SER A 25 -1.93 16.50 19.11
CA SER A 25 -0.91 15.94 20.03
C SER A 25 -0.56 14.49 19.72
N GLU A 26 -1.52 13.69 19.27
CA GLU A 26 -1.31 12.29 18.89
C GLU A 26 -0.61 12.22 17.52
N VAL A 27 -0.99 13.10 16.58
CA VAL A 27 -0.31 13.24 15.28
C VAL A 27 1.15 13.62 15.46
N ASP A 28 1.45 14.60 16.32
CA ASP A 28 2.82 15.04 16.63
C ASP A 28 3.66 13.92 17.27
N ALA A 29 3.07 13.15 18.19
CA ALA A 29 3.74 11.99 18.79
C ALA A 29 4.06 10.90 17.76
N LEU A 30 3.10 10.59 16.86
CA LEU A 30 3.29 9.64 15.75
C LEU A 30 4.38 10.11 14.79
N GLN A 31 4.39 11.40 14.42
CA GLN A 31 5.42 11.97 13.55
C GLN A 31 6.80 11.91 14.17
N LYS A 32 6.92 12.18 15.48
CA LYS A 32 8.19 12.08 16.20
C LYS A 32 8.70 10.63 16.26
N SER A 33 7.82 9.67 16.48
CA SER A 33 8.17 8.25 16.51
C SER A 33 8.55 7.70 15.12
N ALA A 34 7.94 8.23 14.06
CA ALA A 34 8.21 7.86 12.68
C ALA A 34 9.42 8.56 12.04
N LYS A 35 10.14 9.42 12.77
CA LYS A 35 11.23 10.27 12.26
C LYS A 35 12.28 9.52 11.44
N ASN A 36 12.51 8.25 11.75
CA ASN A 36 13.54 7.43 11.13
C ASN A 36 12.99 6.53 10.01
N LEU A 37 11.70 6.62 9.65
CA LEU A 37 11.09 5.76 8.64
C LEU A 37 11.15 6.40 7.25
N ALA A 38 11.78 5.70 6.32
CA ALA A 38 11.61 5.96 4.89
C ALA A 38 10.59 4.98 4.30
N VAL A 39 9.68 5.46 3.45
CA VAL A 39 8.77 4.60 2.69
C VAL A 39 9.23 4.62 1.23
N VAL A 40 9.57 3.46 0.69
CA VAL A 40 9.94 3.29 -0.72
C VAL A 40 8.79 2.62 -1.44
N MET A 41 8.17 3.37 -2.36
CA MET A 41 6.98 2.96 -3.09
C MET A 41 7.34 2.47 -4.49
N TYR A 42 6.91 1.26 -4.79
CA TYR A 42 6.90 0.65 -6.12
C TYR A 42 5.46 0.45 -6.60
N HIS A 43 5.31 0.12 -7.87
CA HIS A 43 4.01 -0.29 -8.42
C HIS A 43 4.16 -1.66 -9.10
N ASN A 44 4.58 -1.71 -10.35
CA ASN A 44 4.67 -2.94 -11.13
C ASN A 44 6.11 -3.40 -11.32
N THR A 45 6.42 -4.64 -10.95
CA THR A 45 7.72 -5.27 -11.19
C THR A 45 7.63 -6.18 -12.40
N VAL A 46 8.43 -5.93 -13.41
CA VAL A 46 8.38 -6.66 -14.69
C VAL A 46 9.70 -7.40 -14.97
N PRO A 47 9.70 -8.41 -15.87
CA PRO A 47 10.93 -9.04 -16.34
C PRO A 47 11.91 -8.02 -16.94
N ASP A 48 13.20 -8.35 -16.95
CA ASP A 48 14.26 -7.43 -17.38
C ASP A 48 14.20 -7.04 -18.87
N ASN A 49 13.57 -7.84 -19.71
CA ASN A 49 13.33 -7.55 -21.13
C ASN A 49 12.16 -6.60 -21.38
N TYR A 50 11.43 -6.17 -20.35
CA TYR A 50 10.34 -5.19 -20.47
C TYR A 50 10.86 -3.76 -20.30
N LYS A 51 10.12 -2.80 -20.87
CA LYS A 51 10.43 -1.38 -20.76
C LYS A 51 10.07 -0.88 -19.34
N ALA A 52 11.02 -0.27 -18.66
CA ALA A 52 10.77 0.44 -17.40
C ALA A 52 10.09 1.80 -17.64
N SER A 53 9.35 2.29 -16.64
CA SER A 53 8.73 3.62 -16.63
C SER A 53 8.68 4.16 -15.19
N VAL A 54 7.99 5.28 -14.99
CA VAL A 54 7.83 5.87 -13.63
C VAL A 54 7.13 4.91 -12.66
N TYR A 55 6.22 4.06 -13.18
CA TYR A 55 5.45 3.09 -12.38
C TYR A 55 5.86 1.64 -12.64
N VAL A 56 6.89 1.41 -13.44
CA VAL A 56 7.31 0.05 -13.82
C VAL A 56 8.80 -0.10 -13.59
N ILE A 57 9.17 -1.01 -12.67
CA ILE A 57 10.55 -1.38 -12.35
C ILE A 57 10.87 -2.77 -12.91
N ARG A 58 12.08 -2.98 -13.42
CA ARG A 58 12.56 -4.30 -13.79
C ARG A 58 12.98 -5.12 -12.57
N ALA A 59 12.79 -6.42 -12.61
CA ALA A 59 13.16 -7.32 -11.52
C ALA A 59 14.63 -7.17 -11.11
N GLY A 60 15.57 -7.11 -12.06
CA GLY A 60 16.97 -6.88 -11.75
C GLY A 60 17.28 -5.49 -11.18
N SER A 61 16.43 -4.48 -11.44
CA SER A 61 16.57 -3.17 -10.80
C SER A 61 16.06 -3.22 -9.36
N LEU A 62 14.89 -3.84 -9.13
CA LEU A 62 14.37 -4.08 -7.78
C LEU A 62 15.40 -4.88 -6.96
N GLU A 63 16.01 -5.92 -7.54
CA GLU A 63 17.02 -6.71 -6.83
C GLU A 63 18.23 -5.87 -6.41
N ARG A 64 18.70 -4.95 -7.25
CA ARG A 64 19.79 -4.02 -6.89
C ARG A 64 19.40 -3.11 -5.72
N ASP A 65 18.16 -2.62 -5.70
CA ASP A 65 17.65 -1.80 -4.60
C ASP A 65 17.60 -2.61 -3.28
N LEU A 66 17.07 -3.84 -3.31
CA LEU A 66 17.03 -4.71 -2.13
C LEU A 66 18.43 -5.07 -1.64
N LYS A 67 19.35 -5.37 -2.56
CA LYS A 67 20.76 -5.62 -2.25
C LYS A 67 21.41 -4.41 -1.59
N PHE A 68 21.20 -3.21 -2.13
CA PHE A 68 21.69 -1.97 -1.55
C PHE A 68 21.20 -1.77 -0.12
N LEU A 69 19.89 -1.97 0.14
CA LEU A 69 19.31 -1.86 1.49
C LEU A 69 20.00 -2.84 2.45
N LYS A 70 20.22 -4.09 2.03
CA LYS A 70 20.85 -5.12 2.86
C LYS A 70 22.32 -4.80 3.17
N GLU A 71 23.11 -4.43 2.15
CA GLU A 71 24.53 -4.16 2.29
C GLU A 71 24.83 -2.88 3.09
N ASN A 72 23.91 -1.92 3.08
CA ASN A 72 24.05 -0.67 3.84
C ASN A 72 23.37 -0.69 5.21
N GLY A 73 22.93 -1.86 5.69
CA GLY A 73 22.41 -2.05 7.04
C GLY A 73 21.04 -1.38 7.27
N TYR A 74 20.24 -1.18 6.22
CA TYR A 74 18.87 -0.73 6.37
C TYR A 74 17.99 -1.83 6.99
N ARG A 75 17.08 -1.42 7.86
CA ARG A 75 16.10 -2.30 8.51
C ARG A 75 14.77 -2.20 7.77
N VAL A 76 14.47 -3.20 6.96
CA VAL A 76 13.18 -3.26 6.27
C VAL A 76 12.13 -3.80 7.24
N LEU A 77 11.12 -2.98 7.54
CA LEU A 77 10.10 -3.26 8.53
C LEU A 77 8.76 -3.55 7.86
N SER A 78 8.01 -4.49 8.43
CA SER A 78 6.62 -4.73 8.02
C SER A 78 5.71 -3.60 8.51
N ALA A 79 4.57 -3.40 7.85
CA ALA A 79 3.60 -2.40 8.26
C ALA A 79 3.07 -2.68 9.68
N SER A 80 2.88 -3.94 10.06
CA SER A 80 2.47 -4.32 11.41
C SER A 80 3.47 -3.87 12.45
N VAL A 81 4.77 -4.08 12.24
CA VAL A 81 5.82 -3.61 13.16
C VAL A 81 5.82 -2.09 13.29
N VAL A 82 5.68 -1.37 12.16
CA VAL A 82 5.60 0.09 12.16
C VAL A 82 4.39 0.57 12.95
N ILE A 83 3.20 0.04 12.68
CA ILE A 83 1.96 0.39 13.37
C ILE A 83 2.07 0.14 14.88
N ASP A 84 2.56 -1.03 15.26
CA ASP A 84 2.64 -1.41 16.67
C ASP A 84 3.67 -0.55 17.42
N SER A 85 4.80 -0.21 16.78
CA SER A 85 5.78 0.72 17.36
C SER A 85 5.18 2.11 17.55
N LEU A 86 4.48 2.64 16.55
CA LEU A 86 3.84 3.95 16.64
C LEU A 86 2.77 3.99 17.72
N LYS A 87 1.89 2.99 17.79
CA LYS A 87 0.82 2.90 18.81
C LYS A 87 1.36 2.86 20.24
N ASN A 88 2.51 2.23 20.44
CA ASN A 88 3.13 2.09 21.74
C ASN A 88 4.16 3.20 22.06
N GLY A 89 4.29 4.22 21.19
CA GLY A 89 5.26 5.30 21.34
C GLY A 89 6.73 4.83 21.29
N ILE A 90 6.97 3.67 20.66
CA ILE A 90 8.31 3.08 20.51
C ILE A 90 8.98 3.71 19.29
N ALA A 91 10.16 4.29 19.48
CA ALA A 91 10.92 4.85 18.37
C ALA A 91 11.37 3.74 17.40
N LEU A 92 11.18 3.98 16.11
CA LEU A 92 11.68 3.08 15.09
C LEU A 92 13.22 3.13 15.04
N PRO A 93 13.88 2.01 14.73
CA PRO A 93 15.32 1.95 14.56
C PRO A 93 15.82 2.96 13.53
N GLU A 94 17.08 3.36 13.64
CA GLU A 94 17.73 4.12 12.57
C GLU A 94 17.79 3.30 11.28
N LYS A 95 17.79 3.99 10.14
CA LYS A 95 17.75 3.38 8.81
C LYS A 95 16.54 2.46 8.58
N SER A 96 15.39 2.75 9.23
CA SER A 96 14.17 2.00 8.98
C SER A 96 13.58 2.33 7.61
N VAL A 97 13.19 1.29 6.89
CA VAL A 97 12.54 1.37 5.57
C VAL A 97 11.29 0.52 5.57
N MET A 98 10.22 0.99 4.95
CA MET A 98 9.07 0.19 4.60
C MET A 98 8.96 0.15 3.07
N LEU A 99 8.80 -1.04 2.50
CA LEU A 99 8.61 -1.24 1.07
C LEU A 99 7.12 -1.37 0.79
N THR A 100 6.61 -0.62 -0.19
CA THR A 100 5.21 -0.70 -0.62
C THR A 100 5.12 -0.95 -2.11
N PHE A 101 4.08 -1.70 -2.52
CA PHE A 101 3.75 -1.96 -3.92
C PHE A 101 2.28 -1.65 -4.12
N ASP A 102 2.00 -0.60 -4.88
CA ASP A 102 0.65 -0.11 -5.07
C ASP A 102 -0.06 -0.78 -6.25
N ASP A 103 -1.37 -0.63 -6.32
CA ASP A 103 -2.31 -1.05 -7.37
C ASP A 103 -2.60 -2.57 -7.45
N GLY A 104 -1.80 -3.45 -6.86
CA GLY A 104 -2.03 -4.88 -6.90
C GLY A 104 -1.66 -5.56 -8.23
N TYR A 105 -0.60 -5.12 -8.90
CA TYR A 105 -0.13 -5.71 -10.14
C TYR A 105 0.30 -7.17 -10.00
N TYR A 106 -0.18 -8.05 -10.87
CA TYR A 106 0.07 -9.50 -10.85
C TYR A 106 1.56 -9.87 -10.93
N PHE A 107 2.33 -9.14 -11.71
CA PHE A 107 3.76 -9.41 -11.84
C PHE A 107 4.55 -9.24 -10.55
N ASN A 108 4.02 -8.52 -9.56
CA ASN A 108 4.63 -8.46 -8.24
C ASN A 108 4.64 -9.83 -7.54
N LYS A 109 3.61 -10.68 -7.76
CA LYS A 109 3.60 -12.06 -7.28
C LYS A 109 4.71 -12.88 -7.92
N THR A 110 4.93 -12.68 -9.23
CA THR A 110 5.88 -13.48 -10.01
C THR A 110 7.33 -13.03 -9.84
N TYR A 111 7.57 -11.72 -9.72
CA TYR A 111 8.93 -11.16 -9.78
C TYR A 111 9.36 -10.46 -8.49
N ALA A 112 8.47 -9.74 -7.79
CA ALA A 112 8.84 -9.06 -6.56
C ALA A 112 8.88 -10.02 -5.35
N MET A 113 7.85 -10.85 -5.16
CA MET A 113 7.79 -11.75 -3.99
C MET A 113 9.00 -12.69 -3.86
N PRO A 114 9.48 -13.38 -4.91
CA PRO A 114 10.68 -14.21 -4.79
C PRO A 114 11.93 -13.43 -4.37
N LEU A 115 12.05 -12.17 -4.80
CA LEU A 115 13.15 -11.29 -4.39
C LEU A 115 13.01 -10.86 -2.93
N LEU A 116 11.80 -10.47 -2.49
CA LEU A 116 11.52 -10.16 -1.09
C LEU A 116 11.86 -11.33 -0.17
N GLU A 117 11.47 -12.54 -0.56
CA GLU A 117 11.81 -13.78 0.15
C GLU A 117 13.33 -14.03 0.18
N LYS A 118 14.00 -13.92 -0.96
CA LYS A 118 15.47 -14.09 -1.09
C LYS A 118 16.24 -13.17 -0.14
N TYR A 119 15.79 -11.92 0.01
CA TYR A 119 16.45 -10.95 0.88
C TYR A 119 15.93 -10.97 2.33
N GLY A 120 14.85 -11.67 2.60
CA GLY A 120 14.19 -11.73 3.90
C GLY A 120 13.48 -10.42 4.27
N PHE A 121 13.00 -9.66 3.27
CA PHE A 121 12.41 -8.34 3.45
C PHE A 121 10.88 -8.37 3.36
N PRO A 122 10.18 -7.85 4.38
CA PRO A 122 8.74 -7.67 4.29
C PRO A 122 8.37 -6.51 3.36
N ALA A 123 7.17 -6.58 2.78
CA ALA A 123 6.58 -5.51 1.99
C ALA A 123 5.06 -5.43 2.19
N LEU A 124 4.49 -4.27 1.86
CA LEU A 124 3.07 -3.99 1.90
C LEU A 124 2.53 -3.90 0.47
N PHE A 125 1.55 -4.72 0.11
CA PHE A 125 0.87 -4.68 -1.19
C PHE A 125 -0.49 -4.01 -1.04
N ALA A 126 -0.67 -2.84 -1.65
CA ALA A 126 -1.90 -2.06 -1.59
C ALA A 126 -2.83 -2.41 -2.76
N ILE A 127 -4.04 -2.88 -2.46
CA ILE A 127 -4.96 -3.51 -3.40
C ILE A 127 -6.11 -2.57 -3.75
N VAL A 128 -6.33 -2.35 -5.06
CA VAL A 128 -7.51 -1.64 -5.59
C VAL A 128 -8.60 -2.65 -5.90
N GLY A 129 -9.73 -2.55 -5.19
CA GLY A 129 -10.79 -3.54 -5.26
C GLY A 129 -11.40 -3.72 -6.65
N GLU A 130 -11.63 -2.63 -7.37
CA GLU A 130 -12.16 -2.67 -8.74
C GLU A 130 -11.22 -3.41 -9.71
N TYR A 131 -9.91 -3.16 -9.61
CA TYR A 131 -8.94 -3.82 -10.48
C TYR A 131 -8.89 -5.32 -10.19
N THR A 132 -8.93 -5.71 -8.92
CA THR A 132 -8.89 -7.10 -8.46
C THR A 132 -10.13 -7.88 -8.90
N LYS A 133 -11.32 -7.26 -8.95
CA LYS A 133 -12.56 -7.90 -9.36
C LYS A 133 -12.59 -8.27 -10.84
N PHE A 134 -12.04 -7.43 -11.71
CA PHE A 134 -12.26 -7.53 -13.16
C PHE A 134 -11.20 -8.31 -13.92
N ASN A 135 -10.16 -8.81 -13.27
CA ASN A 135 -8.93 -9.10 -13.97
C ASN A 135 -8.74 -10.52 -14.51
N LYS A 136 -9.22 -11.57 -13.84
CA LYS A 136 -8.80 -12.95 -14.11
C LYS A 136 -9.20 -13.47 -15.50
N ASN A 137 -10.22 -12.92 -16.14
CA ASN A 137 -10.78 -13.44 -17.38
C ASN A 137 -10.87 -12.42 -18.52
N ASN A 138 -10.16 -11.28 -18.44
CA ASN A 138 -10.22 -10.29 -19.50
C ASN A 138 -9.06 -10.46 -20.49
N PRO A 139 -9.30 -11.09 -21.67
CA PRO A 139 -8.25 -11.32 -22.68
C PRO A 139 -7.69 -10.04 -23.32
N LYS A 140 -8.31 -8.88 -23.03
CA LYS A 140 -7.88 -7.56 -23.54
C LYS A 140 -6.86 -6.87 -22.66
N VAL A 141 -6.61 -7.39 -21.44
CA VAL A 141 -5.62 -6.77 -20.53
C VAL A 141 -4.23 -7.29 -20.90
N SER A 142 -3.30 -6.39 -21.18
CA SER A 142 -1.90 -6.72 -21.39
C SER A 142 -1.36 -7.46 -20.16
N LYS A 143 -0.56 -8.53 -20.37
CA LYS A 143 0.10 -9.25 -19.28
C LYS A 143 0.86 -8.31 -18.33
N THR A 144 1.37 -7.20 -18.83
CA THR A 144 2.11 -6.18 -18.05
C THR A 144 1.22 -5.41 -17.08
N TYR A 145 -0.07 -5.27 -17.41
CA TYR A 145 -1.05 -4.51 -16.60
C TYR A 145 -2.15 -5.41 -16.05
N THR A 146 -1.84 -6.67 -15.82
CA THR A 146 -2.72 -7.62 -15.14
C THR A 146 -2.60 -7.39 -13.63
N TYR A 147 -3.73 -7.43 -12.91
CA TYR A 147 -3.78 -7.25 -11.47
C TYR A 147 -4.06 -8.59 -10.77
N PHE A 148 -3.86 -8.68 -9.47
CA PHE A 148 -4.30 -9.82 -8.66
C PHE A 148 -5.81 -10.00 -8.76
N ASP A 149 -6.28 -11.22 -8.70
CA ASP A 149 -7.65 -11.49 -8.26
C ASP A 149 -7.69 -11.78 -6.75
N PHE A 150 -8.88 -11.96 -6.19
CA PHE A 150 -9.01 -12.21 -4.75
C PHE A 150 -8.48 -13.60 -4.32
N GLU A 151 -8.34 -14.54 -5.22
CA GLU A 151 -7.67 -15.83 -4.96
C GLU A 151 -6.15 -15.62 -4.85
N ASP A 152 -5.57 -14.81 -5.74
CA ASP A 152 -4.17 -14.38 -5.65
C ASP A 152 -3.91 -13.63 -4.34
N VAL A 153 -4.81 -12.72 -3.94
CA VAL A 153 -4.70 -11.99 -2.67
C VAL A 153 -4.71 -12.95 -1.48
N ALA A 154 -5.60 -13.95 -1.47
CA ALA A 154 -5.65 -14.96 -0.44
C ALA A 154 -4.38 -15.83 -0.38
N GLU A 155 -3.78 -16.13 -1.53
CA GLU A 155 -2.52 -16.87 -1.60
C GLU A 155 -1.34 -16.02 -1.10
N ILE A 156 -1.23 -14.77 -1.56
CA ILE A 156 -0.18 -13.82 -1.18
C ILE A 156 -0.21 -13.55 0.33
N ASN A 157 -1.40 -13.45 0.94
CA ASN A 157 -1.58 -13.22 2.37
C ASN A 157 -1.03 -14.36 3.25
N ARG A 158 -0.77 -15.53 2.69
CA ARG A 158 -0.11 -16.65 3.42
C ARG A 158 1.40 -16.50 3.49
N SER A 159 1.98 -15.59 2.72
CA SER A 159 3.41 -15.30 2.77
C SER A 159 3.74 -14.51 4.04
N LYS A 160 4.80 -14.91 4.74
CA LYS A 160 5.33 -14.14 5.87
C LYS A 160 6.05 -12.83 5.47
N TYR A 161 6.22 -12.61 4.17
CA TYR A 161 6.92 -11.45 3.63
C TYR A 161 5.99 -10.41 3.04
N VAL A 162 4.69 -10.67 2.93
CA VAL A 162 3.76 -9.70 2.34
C VAL A 162 2.58 -9.47 3.27
N GLU A 163 2.30 -8.21 3.56
CA GLU A 163 1.06 -7.76 4.17
C GLU A 163 0.20 -7.06 3.12
N ILE A 164 -1.11 -7.14 3.26
CA ILE A 164 -2.06 -6.53 2.34
C ILE A 164 -2.64 -5.25 2.94
N ALA A 165 -2.65 -4.17 2.14
CA ALA A 165 -3.31 -2.91 2.45
C ALA A 165 -4.50 -2.65 1.53
N ALA A 166 -5.42 -1.81 2.00
CA ALA A 166 -6.49 -1.26 1.18
C ALA A 166 -5.98 -0.05 0.37
N HIS A 167 -6.42 0.06 -0.91
CA HIS A 167 -6.08 1.17 -1.80
C HIS A 167 -7.31 1.73 -2.53
N SER A 168 -8.43 1.84 -1.85
CA SER A 168 -9.79 2.10 -2.31
C SER A 168 -10.41 0.96 -3.12
N TYR A 169 -11.74 0.96 -3.22
CA TYR A 169 -12.45 0.04 -4.10
C TYR A 169 -12.67 0.67 -5.48
N TYR A 170 -13.38 1.81 -5.54
CA TYR A 170 -13.73 2.53 -6.76
C TYR A 170 -13.10 3.92 -6.90
N LEU A 171 -12.30 4.36 -5.93
CA LEU A 171 -11.82 5.74 -5.90
C LEU A 171 -10.40 5.91 -6.47
N HIS A 172 -9.89 4.91 -7.21
CA HIS A 172 -8.58 5.00 -7.85
C HIS A 172 -8.70 5.62 -9.26
N HIS A 173 -9.21 6.87 -9.33
CA HIS A 173 -9.44 7.57 -10.59
C HIS A 173 -8.88 8.99 -10.58
N PHE A 174 -8.41 9.43 -11.76
CA PHE A 174 -8.24 10.85 -12.09
C PHE A 174 -9.50 11.37 -12.77
N GLY A 175 -9.94 12.58 -12.42
CA GLY A 175 -11.08 13.23 -13.07
C GLY A 175 -11.71 14.28 -12.20
N LYS A 176 -13.05 14.22 -12.06
CA LYS A 176 -13.79 15.16 -11.19
C LYS A 176 -13.42 15.07 -9.70
N ARG A 177 -12.80 13.94 -9.30
CA ARG A 177 -12.16 13.70 -8.00
C ARG A 177 -10.78 13.10 -8.24
N GLN A 178 -9.80 13.45 -7.43
CA GLN A 178 -8.49 12.81 -7.41
C GLN A 178 -8.44 11.86 -6.21
N GLY A 179 -8.53 10.57 -6.48
CA GLY A 179 -8.54 9.55 -5.44
C GLY A 179 -9.65 9.80 -4.41
N VAL A 180 -9.29 9.75 -3.14
CA VAL A 180 -10.22 9.94 -2.02
C VAL A 180 -10.33 11.40 -1.56
N LYS A 181 -9.61 12.33 -2.16
CA LYS A 181 -9.58 13.74 -1.75
C LYS A 181 -10.97 14.37 -1.78
N ILE A 182 -11.33 15.08 -0.71
CA ILE A 182 -12.56 15.88 -0.67
C ILE A 182 -12.53 16.97 -1.74
N LYS A 183 -13.62 17.16 -2.46
CA LYS A 183 -13.72 18.21 -3.48
C LYS A 183 -13.98 19.56 -2.83
N LYS A 184 -13.55 20.62 -3.50
CA LYS A 184 -13.91 21.98 -3.10
C LYS A 184 -15.44 22.13 -3.10
N TYR A 185 -16.01 22.62 -2.01
CA TYR A 185 -17.45 22.80 -1.79
C TYR A 185 -18.27 21.48 -1.71
N GLU A 186 -17.63 20.35 -1.51
CA GLU A 186 -18.35 19.09 -1.25
C GLU A 186 -18.94 19.09 0.16
N ASP A 187 -20.18 18.62 0.28
CA ASP A 187 -20.77 18.39 1.57
C ASP A 187 -19.99 17.33 2.35
N LYS A 188 -19.62 17.64 3.58
CA LYS A 188 -18.77 16.78 4.40
C LYS A 188 -19.45 15.46 4.75
N THR A 189 -20.76 15.47 4.99
CA THR A 189 -21.52 14.27 5.33
C THR A 189 -21.55 13.33 4.14
N ALA A 190 -21.94 13.85 2.96
CA ALA A 190 -21.95 13.08 1.72
C ALA A 190 -20.56 12.52 1.35
N TYR A 191 -19.50 13.30 1.60
CA TYR A 191 -18.12 12.82 1.43
C TYR A 191 -17.79 11.65 2.37
N CYS A 192 -18.11 11.76 3.66
CA CYS A 192 -17.85 10.70 4.64
C CYS A 192 -18.62 9.43 4.29
N GLU A 193 -19.90 9.54 3.92
CA GLU A 193 -20.73 8.40 3.50
C GLU A 193 -20.16 7.69 2.27
N MET A 194 -19.72 8.46 1.27
CA MET A 194 -19.07 7.93 0.07
C MET A 194 -17.77 7.17 0.40
N LEU A 195 -16.91 7.77 1.23
CA LEU A 195 -15.63 7.18 1.62
C LEU A 195 -15.84 5.92 2.47
N GLU A 196 -16.77 5.97 3.42
CA GLU A 196 -17.14 4.81 4.25
C GLU A 196 -17.67 3.66 3.39
N LYS A 197 -18.58 3.94 2.46
CA LYS A 197 -19.13 2.92 1.54
C LYS A 197 -18.04 2.25 0.71
N ASP A 198 -17.13 3.02 0.14
CA ASP A 198 -16.02 2.50 -0.68
C ASP A 198 -15.06 1.64 0.17
N THR A 199 -14.68 2.13 1.34
CA THR A 199 -13.77 1.43 2.26
C THR A 199 -14.38 0.14 2.78
N ARG A 200 -15.66 0.14 3.19
CA ARG A 200 -16.37 -1.09 3.64
C ARG A 200 -16.50 -2.12 2.54
N LEU A 201 -16.70 -1.68 1.29
CA LEU A 201 -16.78 -2.60 0.15
C LEU A 201 -15.46 -3.33 -0.07
N LEU A 202 -14.33 -2.60 -0.02
CA LEU A 202 -13.00 -3.20 -0.13
C LEU A 202 -12.69 -4.11 1.07
N GLU A 203 -12.94 -3.64 2.29
CA GLU A 203 -12.73 -4.43 3.51
C GLU A 203 -13.50 -5.75 3.45
N LYS A 204 -14.79 -5.71 3.08
CA LYS A 204 -15.61 -6.92 2.92
C LYS A 204 -15.00 -7.90 1.92
N SER A 205 -14.53 -7.40 0.78
CA SER A 205 -13.92 -8.23 -0.26
C SER A 205 -12.58 -8.84 0.21
N LEU A 206 -11.76 -8.08 0.91
CA LEU A 206 -10.52 -8.56 1.50
C LEU A 206 -10.75 -9.57 2.62
N LEU A 207 -11.75 -9.36 3.47
CA LEU A 207 -12.15 -10.32 4.52
C LEU A 207 -12.60 -11.65 3.93
N GLN A 208 -13.31 -11.65 2.79
CA GLN A 208 -13.66 -12.88 2.07
C GLN A 208 -12.44 -13.63 1.53
N ALA A 209 -11.37 -12.92 1.21
CA ALA A 209 -10.06 -13.48 0.85
C ALA A 209 -9.18 -13.86 2.08
N GLY A 210 -9.73 -13.78 3.30
CA GLY A 210 -9.02 -14.08 4.54
C GLY A 210 -8.07 -12.97 5.00
N VAL A 211 -8.20 -11.76 4.46
CA VAL A 211 -7.34 -10.61 4.77
C VAL A 211 -8.09 -9.59 5.62
N ARG A 212 -7.51 -9.19 6.74
CA ARG A 212 -7.96 -8.04 7.53
C ARG A 212 -6.95 -6.90 7.37
N PRO A 213 -7.21 -5.91 6.49
CA PRO A 213 -6.27 -4.84 6.25
C PRO A 213 -6.12 -3.94 7.50
N ARG A 214 -4.90 -3.56 7.83
CA ARG A 214 -4.57 -2.62 8.92
C ARG A 214 -4.13 -1.26 8.40
N VAL A 215 -3.90 -1.15 7.10
CA VAL A 215 -3.36 0.03 6.40
C VAL A 215 -4.28 0.40 5.25
N TYR A 216 -4.47 1.70 5.07
CA TYR A 216 -5.08 2.27 3.89
C TYR A 216 -4.04 3.17 3.21
N ALA A 217 -3.64 2.84 1.99
CA ALA A 217 -2.82 3.69 1.14
C ALA A 217 -3.75 4.64 0.36
N TYR A 218 -3.49 5.94 0.44
CA TYR A 218 -4.31 6.92 -0.27
C TYR A 218 -3.97 6.94 -1.77
N PRO A 219 -4.94 6.68 -2.67
CA PRO A 219 -4.70 6.79 -4.10
C PRO A 219 -4.11 8.15 -4.48
N PHE A 220 -3.02 8.15 -5.25
CA PHE A 220 -2.28 9.35 -5.69
C PHE A 220 -1.70 10.20 -4.56
N GLY A 221 -1.65 9.69 -3.33
CA GLY A 221 -1.27 10.48 -2.15
C GLY A 221 -2.24 11.65 -1.88
N ALA A 222 -3.48 11.56 -2.37
CA ALA A 222 -4.51 12.60 -2.26
C ALA A 222 -5.48 12.29 -1.12
N TYR A 223 -5.47 13.13 -0.07
CA TYR A 223 -6.27 13.04 1.14
C TYR A 223 -6.78 14.42 1.57
#